data_5786ae8cb0175563a201c3ad4c3d0ca9
#
_entry.id   5786ae8cb0175563a201c3ad4c3d0ca9
#
_cell.length_a   1.000
_cell.length_b   1.000
_cell.length_c   1.000
_cell.angle_alpha   90.00
_cell.angle_beta   90.00
_cell.angle_gamma   90.00
#
_symmetry.space_group_name_H-M   'P 1'
#
loop_
_entity.id
_entity.type
_entity.pdbx_description
1 polymer ?
#
loop_
_entity_poly.entity_id
_entity_poly.type
_entity_poly.pdbx_seq_one_letter_code
_entity_poly.pdbx_strand_id
1 'polypeptide(L)'
;MKKKIIKKVVIKVGSSLIANYKTGLPKLSWINSFVKDLNFLIKKKIKIIIVSSGAIAIGRKRIGLLKNKLTLDEQQAAAAVGQIYLINNYKKSFGQGKEISQVLLTLDDTTNMEKKTNAKKTLNKLIEKNVIPIINENDTVATDEIKFGDNDRLSARVAEMIKADLLILLSDVYGLYDKDPKKSRKAKLIKEVKTIDKSIIKASSYTNNNFARGGMKTKIMAAKIATAAGCGMVIVNGN
;
A
#
# COMPACT_ATOMS: atom_id res chain seq x y z
N MET A 1 -19.69 -20.60 9.83
CA MET A 1 -18.41 -19.89 10.12
C MET A 1 -18.67 -18.74 11.09
N LYS A 2 -17.99 -18.69 12.23
CA LYS A 2 -18.08 -17.53 13.14
C LYS A 2 -17.55 -16.28 12.42
N LYS A 3 -18.33 -15.21 12.37
CA LYS A 3 -17.94 -13.92 11.79
C LYS A 3 -16.70 -13.40 12.54
N LYS A 4 -15.54 -13.35 11.90
CA LYS A 4 -14.32 -12.80 12.53
C LYS A 4 -14.54 -11.31 12.78
N ILE A 5 -14.39 -10.88 14.02
CA ILE A 5 -14.49 -9.46 14.39
C ILE A 5 -13.21 -8.77 13.92
N ILE A 6 -13.36 -7.77 13.07
CA ILE A 6 -12.24 -6.95 12.55
C ILE A 6 -11.92 -5.87 13.57
N LYS A 7 -10.71 -5.91 14.14
CA LYS A 7 -10.22 -4.93 15.12
C LYS A 7 -9.04 -4.12 14.59
N LYS A 8 -8.24 -4.69 13.68
CA LYS A 8 -7.00 -4.10 13.17
C LYS A 8 -6.93 -4.28 11.65
N VAL A 9 -6.79 -3.17 10.92
CA VAL A 9 -6.80 -3.14 9.46
C VAL A 9 -5.54 -2.47 8.94
N VAL A 10 -4.89 -3.09 7.97
CA VAL A 10 -3.85 -2.47 7.15
C VAL A 10 -4.48 -2.05 5.83
N ILE A 11 -4.28 -0.80 5.42
CA ILE A 11 -4.81 -0.28 4.17
C ILE A 11 -3.64 0.18 3.30
N LYS A 12 -3.45 -0.49 2.17
CA LYS A 12 -2.45 -0.07 1.18
C LYS A 12 -3.09 0.86 0.16
N VAL A 13 -2.44 1.98 -0.08
CA VAL A 13 -2.89 3.01 -1.04
C VAL A 13 -1.90 3.10 -2.20
N GLY A 14 -2.40 2.87 -3.41
CA GLY A 14 -1.61 2.95 -4.64
C GLY A 14 -1.24 4.39 -5.00
N SER A 15 -0.10 4.59 -5.68
CA SER A 15 0.41 5.92 -6.06
C SER A 15 -0.55 6.70 -6.96
N SER A 16 -1.27 6.01 -7.84
CA SER A 16 -2.26 6.61 -8.75
C SER A 16 -3.45 7.26 -8.03
N LEU A 17 -3.77 6.80 -6.80
CA LEU A 17 -4.82 7.38 -5.97
C LEU A 17 -4.33 8.64 -5.22
N ILE A 18 -3.04 8.70 -4.90
CA ILE A 18 -2.43 9.78 -4.10
C ILE A 18 -2.01 10.97 -4.95
N ALA A 19 -1.46 10.72 -6.14
CA ALA A 19 -0.90 11.78 -6.97
C ALA A 19 -1.15 11.54 -8.45
N ASN A 20 -1.23 12.64 -9.18
CA ASN A 20 -1.21 12.61 -10.63
C ASN A 20 0.26 12.46 -11.08
N TYR A 21 0.60 11.35 -11.70
CA TYR A 21 1.97 11.06 -12.11
C TYR A 21 2.52 12.07 -13.13
N LYS A 22 1.67 12.61 -14.02
CA LYS A 22 2.08 13.60 -15.03
C LYS A 22 2.36 14.97 -14.42
N THR A 23 1.51 15.42 -13.51
CA THR A 23 1.63 16.77 -12.92
C THR A 23 2.40 16.78 -11.60
N GLY A 24 2.62 15.65 -10.95
CA GLY A 24 3.20 15.56 -9.60
C GLY A 24 2.31 16.14 -8.51
N LEU A 25 1.10 16.57 -8.84
CA LEU A 25 0.18 17.16 -7.86
C LEU A 25 -0.50 16.08 -7.03
N PRO A 26 -0.58 16.26 -5.70
CA PRO A 26 -1.34 15.37 -4.85
C PRO A 26 -2.85 15.51 -5.12
N LYS A 27 -3.57 14.42 -5.06
CA LYS A 27 -5.04 14.38 -5.20
C LYS A 27 -5.70 14.67 -3.85
N LEU A 28 -5.68 15.92 -3.43
CA LEU A 28 -6.12 16.33 -2.08
C LEU A 28 -7.58 15.99 -1.80
N SER A 29 -8.47 16.13 -2.78
CA SER A 29 -9.89 15.75 -2.62
C SER A 29 -10.04 14.27 -2.29
N TRP A 30 -9.27 13.41 -2.97
CA TRP A 30 -9.25 11.98 -2.70
C TRP A 30 -8.70 11.68 -1.29
N ILE A 31 -7.57 12.29 -0.92
CA ILE A 31 -6.96 12.10 0.42
C ILE A 31 -7.95 12.52 1.51
N ASN A 32 -8.64 13.66 1.35
CA ASN A 32 -9.63 14.14 2.30
C ASN A 32 -10.83 13.18 2.42
N SER A 33 -11.35 12.65 1.30
CA SER A 33 -12.41 11.65 1.32
C SER A 33 -11.96 10.37 2.01
N PHE A 34 -10.80 9.87 1.67
CA PHE A 34 -10.22 8.68 2.29
C PHE A 34 -10.07 8.84 3.81
N VAL A 35 -9.57 9.99 4.27
CA VAL A 35 -9.43 10.27 5.70
C VAL A 35 -10.79 10.34 6.41
N LYS A 36 -11.86 10.81 5.75
CA LYS A 36 -13.22 10.73 6.31
C LYS A 36 -13.65 9.29 6.58
N ASP A 37 -13.39 8.38 5.63
CA ASP A 37 -13.69 6.95 5.79
C ASP A 37 -12.86 6.32 6.91
N LEU A 38 -11.57 6.70 7.02
CA LEU A 38 -10.72 6.24 8.11
C LEU A 38 -11.25 6.72 9.47
N ASN A 39 -11.67 7.97 9.58
CA ASN A 39 -12.22 8.51 10.81
C ASN A 39 -13.52 7.77 11.21
N PHE A 40 -14.34 7.35 10.25
CA PHE A 40 -15.51 6.50 10.53
C PHE A 40 -15.10 5.15 11.14
N LEU A 41 -14.07 4.49 10.57
CA LEU A 41 -13.54 3.23 11.10
C LEU A 41 -12.94 3.40 12.51
N ILE A 42 -12.20 4.49 12.73
CA ILE A 42 -11.61 4.82 14.03
C ILE A 42 -12.69 5.03 15.10
N LYS A 43 -13.79 5.72 14.77
CA LYS A 43 -14.95 5.85 15.67
C LYS A 43 -15.55 4.48 16.05
N LYS A 44 -15.44 3.49 15.18
CA LYS A 44 -15.81 2.09 15.46
C LYS A 44 -14.73 1.30 16.23
N LYS A 45 -13.73 1.98 16.77
CA LYS A 45 -12.60 1.39 17.52
C LYS A 45 -11.74 0.43 16.70
N ILE A 46 -11.75 0.56 15.37
CA ILE A 46 -10.86 -0.18 14.49
C ILE A 46 -9.49 0.53 14.45
N LYS A 47 -8.43 -0.20 14.72
CA LYS A 47 -7.05 0.30 14.62
C LYS A 47 -6.62 0.28 13.16
N ILE A 48 -6.16 1.43 12.66
CA ILE A 48 -5.79 1.65 11.25
C ILE A 48 -4.29 1.80 11.11
N ILE A 49 -3.73 1.14 10.13
CA ILE A 49 -2.37 1.31 9.64
C ILE A 49 -2.42 1.56 8.15
N ILE A 50 -1.73 2.57 7.67
CA ILE A 50 -1.71 2.94 6.25
C ILE A 50 -0.35 2.55 5.67
N VAL A 51 -0.34 1.89 4.51
CA VAL A 51 0.87 1.71 3.70
C VAL A 51 0.67 2.50 2.41
N SER A 52 1.34 3.64 2.29
CA SER A 52 1.09 4.61 1.21
C SER A 52 2.25 4.67 0.24
N SER A 53 1.92 4.65 -1.04
CA SER A 53 2.84 5.01 -2.12
C SER A 53 2.66 6.49 -2.50
N GLY A 54 3.43 6.96 -3.50
CA GLY A 54 3.20 8.27 -4.13
C GLY A 54 4.28 9.30 -3.86
N ALA A 55 5.25 9.03 -2.99
CA ALA A 55 6.34 9.96 -2.70
C ALA A 55 7.12 10.35 -3.98
N ILE A 56 7.58 9.39 -4.77
CA ILE A 56 8.29 9.64 -6.03
C ILE A 56 7.45 10.50 -6.98
N ALA A 57 6.15 10.21 -7.12
CA ALA A 57 5.27 10.95 -8.02
C ALA A 57 5.14 12.43 -7.60
N ILE A 58 5.06 12.69 -6.30
CA ILE A 58 4.99 14.04 -5.75
C ILE A 58 6.35 14.76 -5.86
N GLY A 59 7.45 14.09 -5.54
CA GLY A 59 8.77 14.72 -5.42
C GLY A 59 9.42 15.00 -6.76
N ARG A 60 9.27 14.11 -7.77
CA ARG A 60 9.96 14.21 -9.05
C ARG A 60 9.82 15.58 -9.73
N LYS A 61 8.61 16.13 -9.73
CA LYS A 61 8.36 17.43 -10.35
C LYS A 61 8.95 18.58 -9.53
N ARG A 62 8.98 18.46 -8.21
CA ARG A 62 9.51 19.50 -7.32
C ARG A 62 11.00 19.72 -7.46
N ILE A 63 11.72 18.68 -7.90
CA ILE A 63 13.16 18.74 -8.18
C ILE A 63 13.48 18.72 -9.67
N GLY A 64 12.50 19.03 -10.53
CA GLY A 64 12.72 19.22 -11.97
C GLY A 64 12.91 17.92 -12.77
N LEU A 65 12.62 16.74 -12.22
CA LEU A 65 12.77 15.46 -12.91
C LEU A 65 11.56 15.17 -13.80
N LEU A 66 11.54 15.74 -15.00
CA LEU A 66 10.38 15.67 -15.92
C LEU A 66 10.46 14.51 -16.92
N LYS A 67 11.61 13.86 -17.07
CA LYS A 67 11.79 12.74 -18.02
C LYS A 67 10.93 11.52 -17.65
N ASN A 68 10.52 10.75 -18.68
CA ASN A 68 9.60 9.63 -18.48
C ASN A 68 10.19 8.51 -17.63
N LYS A 69 11.49 8.22 -17.75
CA LYS A 69 12.18 7.16 -17.01
C LYS A 69 13.27 7.79 -16.14
N LEU A 70 13.16 7.62 -14.83
CA LEU A 70 14.14 8.06 -13.85
C LEU A 70 15.15 6.95 -13.57
N THR A 71 16.40 7.33 -13.35
CA THR A 71 17.44 6.45 -12.81
C THR A 71 17.12 6.12 -11.35
N LEU A 72 17.87 5.22 -10.72
CA LEU A 72 17.62 4.83 -9.33
C LEU A 72 17.81 6.00 -8.39
N ASP A 73 18.95 6.67 -8.48
CA ASP A 73 19.31 7.85 -7.68
C ASP A 73 18.29 8.98 -7.82
N GLU A 74 17.78 9.22 -9.03
CA GLU A 74 16.71 10.19 -9.27
C GLU A 74 15.39 9.79 -8.61
N GLN A 75 15.07 8.51 -8.59
CA GLN A 75 13.89 8.00 -7.90
C GLN A 75 14.04 8.16 -6.39
N GLN A 76 15.22 7.83 -5.85
CA GLN A 76 15.55 7.99 -4.44
C GLN A 76 15.48 9.46 -4.01
N ALA A 77 16.09 10.36 -4.78
CA ALA A 77 16.03 11.80 -4.54
C ALA A 77 14.58 12.32 -4.59
N ALA A 78 13.81 11.90 -5.60
CA ALA A 78 12.39 12.26 -5.71
C ALA A 78 11.58 11.70 -4.53
N ALA A 79 11.82 10.47 -4.10
CA ALA A 79 11.16 9.89 -2.94
C ALA A 79 11.45 10.68 -1.66
N ALA A 80 12.71 11.00 -1.40
CA ALA A 80 13.14 11.77 -0.23
C ALA A 80 12.40 13.11 -0.14
N VAL A 81 12.37 13.88 -1.22
CA VAL A 81 11.64 15.15 -1.27
C VAL A 81 10.13 14.94 -1.17
N GLY A 82 9.58 14.00 -1.94
CA GLY A 82 8.13 13.79 -2.01
C GLY A 82 7.54 13.21 -0.73
N GLN A 83 8.31 12.47 0.05
CA GLN A 83 7.86 11.87 1.31
C GLN A 83 7.42 12.93 2.33
N ILE A 84 8.12 14.06 2.42
CA ILE A 84 7.75 15.19 3.31
C ILE A 84 6.35 15.70 2.94
N TYR A 85 6.10 15.92 1.65
CA TYR A 85 4.80 16.42 1.18
C TYR A 85 3.69 15.38 1.33
N LEU A 86 4.00 14.11 1.11
CA LEU A 86 3.04 13.01 1.30
C LEU A 86 2.52 13.00 2.74
N ILE A 87 3.43 13.00 3.71
CA ILE A 87 3.08 12.99 5.15
C ILE A 87 2.34 14.26 5.54
N ASN A 88 2.79 15.44 5.07
CA ASN A 88 2.12 16.70 5.35
C ASN A 88 0.67 16.74 4.83
N ASN A 89 0.42 16.16 3.65
CA ASN A 89 -0.94 16.07 3.12
C ASN A 89 -1.84 15.19 4.00
N TYR A 90 -1.35 14.05 4.48
CA TYR A 90 -2.09 13.24 5.44
C TYR A 90 -2.32 13.99 6.76
N LYS A 91 -1.28 14.63 7.33
CA LYS A 91 -1.41 15.38 8.59
C LYS A 91 -2.47 16.48 8.49
N LYS A 92 -2.44 17.25 7.40
CA LYS A 92 -3.46 18.28 7.13
C LYS A 92 -4.87 17.70 7.01
N SER A 93 -5.02 16.57 6.30
CA SER A 93 -6.33 15.92 6.10
C SER A 93 -6.89 15.31 7.39
N PHE A 94 -6.06 14.74 8.26
CA PHE A 94 -6.48 14.25 9.58
C PHE A 94 -6.84 15.40 10.53
N GLY A 95 -6.27 16.58 10.34
CA GLY A 95 -6.52 17.78 11.16
C GLY A 95 -5.96 17.69 12.57
N GLN A 96 -6.45 18.56 13.44
CA GLN A 96 -6.10 18.59 14.85
C GLN A 96 -6.77 17.43 15.61
N GLY A 97 -6.09 16.93 16.65
CA GLY A 97 -6.61 15.86 17.52
C GLY A 97 -6.39 14.43 17.03
N LYS A 98 -5.72 14.25 15.88
CA LYS A 98 -5.24 12.94 15.42
C LYS A 98 -3.73 12.98 15.17
N GLU A 99 -3.00 12.14 15.90
CA GLU A 99 -1.58 11.99 15.66
C GLU A 99 -1.33 10.91 14.61
N ILE A 100 -0.44 11.23 13.69
CA ILE A 100 0.08 10.30 12.69
C ILE A 100 1.58 10.15 12.89
N SER A 101 2.13 9.04 12.45
CA SER A 101 3.58 8.83 12.42
C SER A 101 4.02 8.43 11.02
N GLN A 102 5.22 8.80 10.64
CA GLN A 102 5.91 8.25 9.49
C GLN A 102 6.78 7.08 9.93
N VAL A 103 6.69 5.97 9.21
CA VAL A 103 7.57 4.81 9.40
C VAL A 103 8.07 4.38 8.02
N LEU A 104 9.38 4.38 7.82
CA LEU A 104 10.01 3.92 6.59
C LEU A 104 10.63 2.55 6.82
N LEU A 105 10.25 1.57 6.00
CA LEU A 105 10.72 0.20 6.08
C LEU A 105 11.18 -0.29 4.71
N THR A 106 12.22 -1.10 4.69
CA THR A 106 12.57 -1.91 3.53
C THR A 106 11.94 -3.31 3.66
N LEU A 107 11.93 -4.08 2.59
CA LEU A 107 11.53 -5.49 2.69
C LEU A 107 12.45 -6.29 3.61
N ASP A 108 13.74 -5.96 3.64
CA ASP A 108 14.70 -6.58 4.57
C ASP A 108 14.30 -6.36 6.04
N ASP A 109 13.86 -5.15 6.39
CA ASP A 109 13.39 -4.83 7.74
C ASP A 109 12.17 -5.68 8.15
N THR A 110 11.47 -6.27 7.19
CA THR A 110 10.32 -7.16 7.45
C THR A 110 10.67 -8.63 7.47
N THR A 111 11.85 -9.02 7.03
CA THR A 111 12.30 -10.42 6.94
C THR A 111 13.43 -10.75 7.91
N ASN A 112 14.36 -9.84 8.15
CA ASN A 112 15.38 -9.97 9.18
C ASN A 112 14.72 -10.01 10.57
N MET A 113 15.02 -11.01 11.39
CA MET A 113 14.35 -11.28 12.66
C MET A 113 14.47 -10.14 13.66
N GLU A 114 15.65 -9.55 13.81
CA GLU A 114 15.91 -8.46 14.75
C GLU A 114 15.18 -7.18 14.32
N LYS A 115 15.38 -6.75 13.07
CA LYS A 115 14.75 -5.58 12.48
C LYS A 115 13.22 -5.71 12.51
N LYS A 116 12.68 -6.88 12.11
CA LYS A 116 11.25 -7.21 12.16
C LYS A 116 10.69 -7.08 13.59
N THR A 117 11.43 -7.59 14.57
CA THR A 117 11.00 -7.54 15.99
C THR A 117 10.95 -6.09 16.48
N ASN A 118 11.94 -5.27 16.15
CA ASN A 118 12.00 -3.87 16.54
C ASN A 118 10.89 -3.06 15.86
N ALA A 119 10.71 -3.21 14.55
CA ALA A 119 9.62 -2.57 13.80
C ALA A 119 8.24 -2.95 14.38
N LYS A 120 8.02 -4.25 14.69
CA LYS A 120 6.80 -4.73 15.32
C LYS A 120 6.53 -4.06 16.67
N LYS A 121 7.55 -3.95 17.55
CA LYS A 121 7.42 -3.30 18.86
C LYS A 121 7.03 -1.84 18.69
N THR A 122 7.70 -1.12 17.78
CA THR A 122 7.41 0.30 17.47
C THR A 122 5.99 0.48 16.95
N LEU A 123 5.57 -0.30 15.94
CA LEU A 123 4.22 -0.21 15.38
C LEU A 123 3.14 -0.51 16.43
N ASN A 124 3.33 -1.54 17.26
CA ASN A 124 2.38 -1.85 18.31
C ASN A 124 2.29 -0.73 19.36
N LYS A 125 3.41 -0.09 19.70
CA LYS A 125 3.42 1.04 20.64
C LYS A 125 2.69 2.25 20.06
N LEU A 126 2.88 2.57 18.78
CA LEU A 126 2.14 3.64 18.09
C LEU A 126 0.63 3.36 18.11
N ILE A 127 0.23 2.14 17.75
CA ILE A 127 -1.17 1.70 17.74
C ILE A 127 -1.81 1.77 19.14
N GLU A 128 -1.07 1.35 20.18
CA GLU A 128 -1.48 1.43 21.59
C GLU A 128 -1.76 2.88 22.00
N LYS A 129 -0.89 3.80 21.57
CA LYS A 129 -1.01 5.24 21.84
C LYS A 129 -2.01 5.96 20.95
N ASN A 130 -2.79 5.24 20.13
CA ASN A 130 -3.74 5.78 19.16
C ASN A 130 -3.11 6.69 18.09
N VAL A 131 -1.82 6.54 17.84
CA VAL A 131 -1.13 7.16 16.72
C VAL A 131 -1.37 6.30 15.47
N ILE A 132 -1.66 6.93 14.33
CA ILE A 132 -1.91 6.25 13.06
C ILE A 132 -0.58 6.11 12.31
N PRO A 133 -0.01 4.89 12.17
CA PRO A 133 1.21 4.72 11.39
C PRO A 133 0.92 4.87 9.90
N ILE A 134 1.69 5.72 9.24
CA ILE A 134 1.76 5.82 7.78
C ILE A 134 3.12 5.29 7.36
N ILE A 135 3.10 4.11 6.75
CA ILE A 135 4.28 3.36 6.35
C ILE A 135 4.51 3.58 4.86
N ASN A 136 5.75 3.73 4.47
CA ASN A 136 6.18 3.66 3.07
C ASN A 136 7.49 2.88 2.99
N GLU A 137 7.85 2.47 1.78
CA GLU A 137 9.19 1.94 1.52
C GLU A 137 10.25 3.01 1.79
N ASN A 138 11.38 2.61 2.36
CA ASN A 138 12.56 3.47 2.49
C ASN A 138 13.31 3.49 1.16
N ASP A 139 12.73 4.20 0.20
CA ASP A 139 13.27 4.32 -1.16
C ASP A 139 14.73 4.79 -1.19
N THR A 140 15.19 5.56 -0.19
CA THR A 140 16.55 6.13 -0.17
C THR A 140 17.66 5.12 -0.01
N VAL A 141 17.36 3.96 0.55
CA VAL A 141 18.31 2.84 0.75
C VAL A 141 17.90 1.58 0.00
N ALA A 142 16.80 1.63 -0.75
CA ALA A 142 16.35 0.51 -1.56
C ALA A 142 17.31 0.29 -2.73
N THR A 143 17.75 -0.97 -2.94
CA THR A 143 18.65 -1.36 -4.02
C THR A 143 17.90 -1.77 -5.28
N ASP A 144 18.62 -1.91 -6.40
CA ASP A 144 18.06 -2.30 -7.70
C ASP A 144 17.35 -3.66 -7.69
N GLU A 145 17.79 -4.58 -6.89
CA GLU A 145 17.21 -5.90 -6.73
C GLU A 145 15.82 -5.85 -6.05
N ILE A 146 15.59 -4.79 -5.26
CA ILE A 146 14.33 -4.50 -4.54
C ILE A 146 13.50 -3.45 -5.30
N LYS A 147 13.95 -3.02 -6.47
CA LYS A 147 13.44 -1.90 -7.30
C LYS A 147 11.98 -1.89 -7.63
N PHE A 148 11.29 -2.96 -7.41
CA PHE A 148 9.85 -2.98 -7.64
C PHE A 148 9.13 -2.64 -6.35
N GLY A 149 9.25 -1.36 -5.94
CA GLY A 149 8.55 -0.74 -4.82
C GLY A 149 7.18 -1.36 -4.62
N ASP A 150 7.18 -2.51 -3.97
CA ASP A 150 6.04 -3.37 -3.89
C ASP A 150 5.40 -3.15 -2.53
N ASN A 151 4.83 -1.95 -2.41
CA ASN A 151 4.03 -1.66 -1.22
C ASN A 151 2.87 -2.66 -1.03
N ASP A 152 2.53 -3.48 -2.05
CA ASP A 152 1.60 -4.59 -1.87
C ASP A 152 2.23 -5.65 -0.94
N ARG A 153 3.48 -6.08 -1.22
CA ARG A 153 4.22 -7.04 -0.38
C ARG A 153 4.57 -6.44 0.99
N LEU A 154 5.04 -5.20 1.02
CA LEU A 154 5.32 -4.50 2.27
C LEU A 154 4.08 -4.44 3.16
N SER A 155 2.91 -4.10 2.61
CA SER A 155 1.65 -4.06 3.36
C SER A 155 1.24 -5.43 3.92
N ALA A 156 1.46 -6.50 3.16
CA ALA A 156 1.20 -7.86 3.62
C ALA A 156 2.17 -8.28 4.74
N ARG A 157 3.46 -7.93 4.63
CA ARG A 157 4.44 -8.15 5.71
C ARG A 157 4.12 -7.35 6.97
N VAL A 158 3.69 -6.10 6.81
CA VAL A 158 3.20 -5.28 7.93
C VAL A 158 1.98 -5.94 8.58
N ALA A 159 1.01 -6.39 7.77
CA ALA A 159 -0.19 -7.06 8.28
C ALA A 159 0.15 -8.35 9.06
N GLU A 160 1.08 -9.16 8.55
CA GLU A 160 1.64 -10.32 9.25
C GLU A 160 2.28 -9.91 10.57
N MET A 161 3.17 -8.92 10.53
CA MET A 161 3.98 -8.46 11.67
C MET A 161 3.12 -8.02 12.86
N ILE A 162 2.06 -7.24 12.60
CA ILE A 162 1.19 -6.71 13.64
C ILE A 162 -0.03 -7.59 13.92
N LYS A 163 -0.14 -8.75 13.26
CA LYS A 163 -1.31 -9.65 13.32
C LYS A 163 -2.62 -8.90 13.01
N ALA A 164 -2.68 -8.28 11.83
CA ALA A 164 -3.89 -7.60 11.37
C ALA A 164 -5.00 -8.61 11.04
N ASP A 165 -6.25 -8.19 11.16
CA ASP A 165 -7.41 -9.03 10.81
C ASP A 165 -7.71 -8.96 9.32
N LEU A 166 -7.46 -7.80 8.70
CA LEU A 166 -7.76 -7.52 7.30
C LEU A 166 -6.68 -6.63 6.67
N LEU A 167 -6.27 -6.99 5.46
CA LEU A 167 -5.48 -6.17 4.55
C LEU A 167 -6.38 -5.70 3.40
N ILE A 168 -6.47 -4.39 3.19
CA ILE A 168 -7.20 -3.79 2.07
C ILE A 168 -6.19 -3.20 1.10
N LEU A 169 -6.20 -3.67 -0.16
CA LEU A 169 -5.41 -3.08 -1.24
C LEU A 169 -6.30 -2.16 -2.06
N LEU A 170 -6.18 -0.84 -1.86
CA LEU A 170 -6.80 0.16 -2.71
C LEU A 170 -5.97 0.34 -3.98
N SER A 171 -6.61 0.16 -5.12
CA SER A 171 -5.98 0.14 -6.44
C SER A 171 -6.87 0.82 -7.47
N ASP A 172 -6.39 0.95 -8.69
CA ASP A 172 -7.12 1.41 -9.87
C ASP A 172 -7.89 0.28 -10.59
N VAL A 173 -7.88 -0.93 -10.03
CA VAL A 173 -8.61 -2.10 -10.55
C VAL A 173 -9.65 -2.60 -9.55
N TYR A 174 -10.73 -3.18 -10.04
CA TYR A 174 -11.82 -3.70 -9.19
C TYR A 174 -11.48 -5.01 -8.48
N GLY A 175 -10.44 -5.75 -8.92
CA GLY A 175 -10.04 -7.01 -8.34
C GLY A 175 -9.33 -7.92 -9.33
N LEU A 176 -9.29 -9.20 -9.02
CA LEU A 176 -8.76 -10.24 -9.90
C LEU A 176 -9.81 -10.66 -10.92
N TYR A 177 -9.42 -10.76 -12.20
CA TYR A 177 -10.23 -11.28 -13.28
C TYR A 177 -9.66 -12.58 -13.81
N ASP A 178 -10.51 -13.41 -14.38
CA ASP A 178 -10.12 -14.69 -15.04
C ASP A 178 -9.28 -14.47 -16.30
N LYS A 179 -9.40 -13.27 -16.92
CA LYS A 179 -8.67 -12.80 -18.11
C LYS A 179 -8.38 -11.32 -17.99
N ASP A 180 -7.53 -10.79 -18.87
CA ASP A 180 -7.27 -9.35 -18.92
C ASP A 180 -8.53 -8.57 -19.36
N PRO A 181 -9.16 -7.77 -18.48
CA PRO A 181 -10.37 -7.01 -18.82
C PRO A 181 -10.11 -5.92 -19.88
N LYS A 182 -8.86 -5.51 -20.09
CA LYS A 182 -8.48 -4.56 -21.14
C LYS A 182 -8.47 -5.21 -22.53
N LYS A 183 -8.23 -6.53 -22.59
CA LYS A 183 -8.13 -7.31 -23.83
C LYS A 183 -9.38 -8.11 -24.14
N SER A 184 -10.22 -8.40 -23.16
CA SER A 184 -11.41 -9.23 -23.33
C SER A 184 -12.62 -8.65 -22.61
N ARG A 185 -13.65 -8.30 -23.37
CA ARG A 185 -14.96 -7.88 -22.82
C ARG A 185 -15.68 -9.01 -22.07
N LYS A 186 -15.25 -10.28 -22.25
CA LYS A 186 -15.79 -11.46 -21.58
C LYS A 186 -15.04 -11.78 -20.27
N ALA A 187 -14.13 -10.90 -19.81
CA ALA A 187 -13.42 -11.08 -18.55
C ALA A 187 -14.39 -11.00 -17.37
N LYS A 188 -14.34 -11.97 -16.48
CA LYS A 188 -15.21 -12.05 -15.29
C LYS A 188 -14.40 -11.76 -14.03
N LEU A 189 -14.95 -10.91 -13.16
CA LEU A 189 -14.37 -10.62 -11.86
C LEU A 189 -14.49 -11.88 -10.96
N ILE A 190 -13.38 -12.29 -10.38
CA ILE A 190 -13.32 -13.36 -9.38
C ILE A 190 -13.63 -12.73 -8.02
N LYS A 191 -14.87 -12.93 -7.55
CA LYS A 191 -15.37 -12.30 -6.32
C LYS A 191 -14.72 -12.85 -5.05
N GLU A 192 -14.36 -14.13 -5.04
CA GLU A 192 -13.78 -14.83 -3.89
C GLU A 192 -12.73 -15.84 -4.34
N VAL A 193 -11.59 -15.84 -3.64
CA VAL A 193 -10.51 -16.80 -3.81
C VAL A 193 -10.34 -17.55 -2.50
N LYS A 194 -10.78 -18.83 -2.47
CA LYS A 194 -10.64 -19.68 -1.29
C LYS A 194 -9.22 -20.25 -1.17
N THR A 195 -8.61 -20.57 -2.30
CA THR A 195 -7.25 -21.13 -2.38
C THR A 195 -6.49 -20.49 -3.53
N ILE A 196 -5.24 -20.11 -3.29
CA ILE A 196 -4.37 -19.54 -4.32
C ILE A 196 -3.65 -20.69 -5.02
N ASP A 197 -4.30 -21.28 -6.00
CA ASP A 197 -3.81 -22.37 -6.82
C ASP A 197 -3.12 -21.90 -8.12
N LYS A 198 -2.75 -22.85 -8.99
CA LYS A 198 -2.12 -22.55 -10.28
C LYS A 198 -3.01 -21.71 -11.21
N SER A 199 -4.34 -21.85 -11.13
CA SER A 199 -5.28 -21.10 -11.96
C SER A 199 -5.32 -19.64 -11.57
N ILE A 200 -5.33 -19.33 -10.27
CA ILE A 200 -5.26 -17.96 -9.72
C ILE A 200 -3.92 -17.31 -10.06
N ILE A 201 -2.81 -18.05 -9.96
CA ILE A 201 -1.49 -17.55 -10.35
C ILE A 201 -1.46 -17.21 -11.85
N LYS A 202 -2.02 -18.09 -12.71
CA LYS A 202 -2.12 -17.84 -14.14
C LYS A 202 -2.99 -16.62 -14.45
N ALA A 203 -4.13 -16.48 -13.80
CA ALA A 203 -5.02 -15.31 -13.94
C ALA A 203 -4.30 -13.99 -13.57
N SER A 204 -3.40 -14.01 -12.59
CA SER A 204 -2.62 -12.82 -12.21
C SER A 204 -1.57 -12.39 -13.23
N SER A 205 -1.17 -13.29 -14.14
CA SER A 205 -0.11 -13.03 -15.14
C SER A 205 -0.62 -12.31 -16.39
N TYR A 206 -1.92 -12.24 -16.61
CA TYR A 206 -2.50 -11.58 -17.80
C TYR A 206 -2.37 -10.05 -17.79
N THR A 207 -2.11 -9.42 -16.63
CA THR A 207 -2.02 -7.97 -16.46
C THR A 207 -0.58 -7.47 -16.49
N ASN A 208 0.27 -8.00 -17.37
CA ASN A 208 1.63 -7.49 -17.58
C ASN A 208 1.59 -6.11 -18.28
N ASN A 209 1.40 -5.05 -17.51
CA ASN A 209 1.82 -3.72 -17.93
C ASN A 209 3.27 -3.53 -17.48
N ASN A 210 4.21 -3.56 -18.42
CA ASN A 210 5.65 -3.33 -18.20
C ASN A 210 5.98 -1.96 -17.56
N PHE A 211 4.98 -1.10 -17.33
CA PHE A 211 5.13 0.25 -16.77
C PHE A 211 4.44 0.47 -15.42
N ALA A 212 3.63 -0.47 -14.93
CA ALA A 212 2.95 -0.29 -13.65
C ALA A 212 3.71 -1.00 -12.53
N ARG A 213 4.31 -0.21 -11.63
CA ARG A 213 4.81 -0.69 -10.34
C ARG A 213 3.64 -1.29 -9.57
N GLY A 214 3.63 -2.61 -9.32
CA GLY A 214 2.58 -3.29 -8.56
C GLY A 214 1.43 -3.82 -9.42
N GLY A 215 1.66 -4.83 -10.27
CA GLY A 215 0.63 -5.52 -11.06
C GLY A 215 -0.20 -6.52 -10.23
N MET A 216 -1.12 -7.23 -10.87
CA MET A 216 -1.93 -8.26 -10.19
C MET A 216 -1.07 -9.37 -9.57
N LYS A 217 0.08 -9.70 -10.18
CA LYS A 217 1.04 -10.66 -9.64
C LYS A 217 1.54 -10.30 -8.24
N THR A 218 1.85 -9.02 -8.00
CA THR A 218 2.30 -8.55 -6.68
C THR A 218 1.18 -8.62 -5.64
N LYS A 219 -0.07 -8.36 -6.05
CA LYS A 219 -1.25 -8.49 -5.19
C LYS A 219 -1.50 -9.95 -4.79
N ILE A 220 -1.30 -10.90 -5.70
CA ILE A 220 -1.41 -12.32 -5.36
C ILE A 220 -0.25 -12.77 -4.45
N MET A 221 0.96 -12.23 -4.63
CA MET A 221 2.06 -12.49 -3.69
C MET A 221 1.74 -11.92 -2.29
N ALA A 222 1.18 -10.72 -2.22
CA ALA A 222 0.71 -10.12 -0.97
C ALA A 222 -0.39 -10.97 -0.32
N ALA A 223 -1.34 -11.50 -1.12
CA ALA A 223 -2.39 -12.38 -0.64
C ALA A 223 -1.82 -13.66 -0.01
N LYS A 224 -0.82 -14.30 -0.63
CA LYS A 224 -0.16 -15.48 -0.05
C LYS A 224 0.43 -15.18 1.33
N ILE A 225 1.12 -14.04 1.48
CA ILE A 225 1.74 -13.64 2.75
C ILE A 225 0.65 -13.37 3.80
N ALA A 226 -0.34 -12.55 3.47
CA ALA A 226 -1.38 -12.15 4.42
C ALA A 226 -2.22 -13.35 4.88
N THR A 227 -2.69 -14.19 3.95
CA THR A 227 -3.56 -15.33 4.28
C THR A 227 -2.81 -16.43 5.04
N ALA A 228 -1.54 -16.68 4.73
CA ALA A 228 -0.70 -17.59 5.52
C ALA A 228 -0.54 -17.12 6.98
N ALA A 229 -0.61 -15.82 7.22
CA ALA A 229 -0.60 -15.23 8.57
C ALA A 229 -1.99 -15.15 9.23
N GLY A 230 -3.04 -15.72 8.61
CA GLY A 230 -4.41 -15.66 9.11
C GLY A 230 -5.10 -14.30 8.94
N CYS A 231 -4.52 -13.40 8.14
CA CYS A 231 -5.09 -12.11 7.78
C CYS A 231 -5.92 -12.25 6.50
N GLY A 232 -7.20 -11.83 6.53
CA GLY A 232 -8.00 -11.73 5.32
C GLY A 232 -7.45 -10.66 4.39
N MET A 233 -7.65 -10.79 3.07
CA MET A 233 -7.24 -9.74 2.13
C MET A 233 -8.34 -9.45 1.11
N VAL A 234 -8.51 -8.17 0.78
CA VAL A 234 -9.41 -7.72 -0.30
C VAL A 234 -8.67 -6.74 -1.22
N ILE A 235 -9.01 -6.79 -2.50
CA ILE A 235 -8.60 -5.82 -3.52
C ILE A 235 -9.82 -5.01 -3.88
N VAL A 236 -9.73 -3.69 -3.79
CA VAL A 236 -10.85 -2.77 -4.02
C VAL A 236 -10.43 -1.64 -4.94
N ASN A 237 -11.32 -1.23 -5.83
CA ASN A 237 -11.12 0.02 -6.57
C ASN A 237 -11.21 1.18 -5.58
N GLY A 238 -10.16 2.00 -5.55
CA GLY A 238 -10.05 3.14 -4.65
C GLY A 238 -10.52 4.47 -5.25
N ASN A 239 -11.02 4.47 -6.51
CA ASN A 239 -11.55 5.69 -7.15
C ASN A 239 -13.00 5.94 -6.79
#